data_a5866baffab9590e5cc24190e00d2da6
#
_entry.id   a5866baffab9590e5cc24190e00d2da6
#
_cell.length_a   1.000
_cell.length_b   1.000
_cell.length_c   1.000
_cell.angle_alpha   90.00
_cell.angle_beta   90.00
_cell.angle_gamma   90.00
#
_symmetry.space_group_name_H-M   'P 1'
#
loop_
_entity.id
_entity.type
_entity.pdbx_description
1 polymer ?
#
loop_
_entity_poly.entity_id
_entity_poly.type
_entity_poly.pdbx_seq_one_letter_code
_entity_poly.pdbx_strand_id
1 'polypeptide(L)'
;MPNPMKQRFSRKAKRKGQYEGVEEQYKKLTHHMLGSDAWRALSGNALKVYCEICRRYNGRNNGQIHMSQAEAARLLHLGKSSVKRGLVNLVELGFIKYAHKGSFYGRMAATFILTDKSHEGHNPTNEWLQWRPPESRRYRGREV
;
A
#
# COMPACT_ATOMS: atom_id res chain seq x y z
N MET A 1 35.67 16.74 33.09
CA MET A 1 35.49 16.44 31.67
C MET A 1 34.38 15.39 31.48
N PRO A 2 33.36 15.64 30.69
CA PRO A 2 32.34 14.63 30.46
C PRO A 2 32.94 13.46 29.69
N ASN A 3 32.70 12.25 30.17
CA ASN A 3 33.19 11.01 29.58
C ASN A 3 32.68 10.87 28.11
N PRO A 4 33.55 10.77 27.12
CA PRO A 4 33.13 10.67 25.71
C PRO A 4 32.24 9.45 25.44
N MET A 5 32.31 8.42 26.22
CA MET A 5 31.39 7.28 26.17
C MET A 5 29.96 7.66 26.52
N LYS A 6 29.73 8.51 27.54
CA LYS A 6 28.37 8.98 27.92
C LYS A 6 27.77 9.85 26.83
N GLN A 7 28.57 10.65 26.11
CA GLN A 7 28.05 11.45 24.99
C GLN A 7 27.68 10.58 23.77
N ARG A 8 28.39 9.48 23.52
CA ARG A 8 28.07 8.54 22.47
C ARG A 8 26.74 7.80 22.71
N PHE A 9 26.49 7.41 23.96
CA PHE A 9 25.21 6.78 24.35
C PHE A 9 24.05 7.78 24.32
N SER A 10 24.28 9.02 24.71
CA SER A 10 23.27 10.08 24.62
C SER A 10 22.90 10.41 23.16
N ARG A 11 23.88 10.43 22.23
CA ARG A 11 23.60 10.61 20.79
C ARG A 11 22.89 9.43 20.17
N LYS A 12 23.15 8.22 20.63
CA LYS A 12 22.46 7.00 20.16
C LYS A 12 21.03 6.93 20.69
N ALA A 13 20.79 7.35 21.92
CA ALA A 13 19.46 7.46 22.50
C ALA A 13 18.62 8.56 21.84
N LYS A 14 19.22 9.73 21.52
CA LYS A 14 18.55 10.78 20.74
C LYS A 14 18.22 10.34 19.32
N ARG A 15 19.10 9.56 18.69
CA ARG A 15 18.81 8.97 17.37
C ARG A 15 17.71 7.92 17.45
N LYS A 16 17.65 7.13 18.49
CA LYS A 16 16.58 6.16 18.71
C LYS A 16 15.22 6.84 18.89
N GLY A 17 15.14 7.92 19.66
CA GLY A 17 13.93 8.72 19.82
C GLY A 17 13.55 9.50 18.55
N GLN A 18 14.49 9.85 17.67
CA GLN A 18 14.21 10.43 16.36
C GLN A 18 13.77 9.37 15.34
N TYR A 19 14.20 8.13 15.50
CA TYR A 19 13.81 7.02 14.64
C TYR A 19 12.46 6.39 15.02
N GLU A 20 11.96 6.61 16.20
CA GLU A 20 10.62 6.17 16.62
C GLU A 20 9.52 6.85 15.79
N GLY A 21 9.74 8.10 15.32
CA GLY A 21 8.87 8.76 14.34
C GLY A 21 9.06 8.28 12.90
N VAL A 22 10.11 7.52 12.61
CA VAL A 22 10.42 6.98 11.28
C VAL A 22 9.91 5.54 11.12
N GLU A 23 9.53 4.87 12.20
CA GLU A 23 8.92 3.53 12.14
C GLU A 23 7.57 3.53 11.39
N GLU A 24 6.90 4.67 11.32
CA GLU A 24 5.68 4.82 10.52
C GLU A 24 5.92 4.92 9.01
N GLN A 25 7.19 4.96 8.57
CA GLN A 25 7.56 5.07 7.15
C GLN A 25 7.79 3.72 6.46
N TYR A 26 7.34 2.64 7.02
CA TYR A 26 7.40 1.33 6.39
C TYR A 26 6.00 0.75 6.21
N LYS A 27 5.83 -0.07 5.19
CA LYS A 27 4.61 -0.86 4.99
C LYS A 27 4.79 -2.22 5.64
N LYS A 28 3.99 -2.50 6.66
CA LYS A 28 3.91 -3.82 7.26
C LYS A 28 3.07 -4.75 6.36
N LEU A 29 3.65 -5.84 5.92
CA LEU A 29 2.95 -6.93 5.24
C LEU A 29 2.87 -8.11 6.18
N THR A 30 1.67 -8.42 6.65
CA THR A 30 1.45 -9.54 7.57
C THR A 30 1.43 -10.87 6.82
N HIS A 31 1.83 -11.94 7.48
CA HIS A 31 1.73 -13.29 6.89
C HIS A 31 0.28 -13.62 6.51
N HIS A 32 -0.69 -13.12 7.26
CA HIS A 32 -2.11 -13.29 6.96
C HIS A 32 -2.48 -12.64 5.62
N MET A 33 -2.01 -11.42 5.34
CA MET A 33 -2.22 -10.77 4.06
C MET A 33 -1.50 -11.50 2.92
N LEU A 34 -0.22 -11.83 3.10
CA LEU A 34 0.60 -12.51 2.10
C LEU A 34 0.04 -13.89 1.73
N GLY A 35 -0.57 -14.59 2.69
CA GLY A 35 -1.19 -15.89 2.50
C GLY A 35 -2.62 -15.85 1.97
N SER A 36 -3.23 -14.68 1.83
CA SER A 36 -4.61 -14.55 1.36
C SER A 36 -4.77 -14.88 -0.12
N ASP A 37 -5.96 -15.33 -0.49
CA ASP A 37 -6.30 -15.59 -1.88
C ASP A 37 -6.19 -14.34 -2.75
N ALA A 38 -6.60 -13.20 -2.20
CA ALA A 38 -6.52 -11.92 -2.88
C ALA A 38 -5.07 -11.52 -3.18
N TRP A 39 -4.16 -11.65 -2.21
CA TRP A 39 -2.75 -11.33 -2.42
C TRP A 39 -2.12 -12.22 -3.49
N ARG A 40 -2.39 -13.51 -3.44
CA ARG A 40 -1.87 -14.47 -4.42
C ARG A 40 -2.42 -14.26 -5.84
N ALA A 41 -3.58 -13.62 -5.96
CA ALA A 41 -4.19 -13.27 -7.23
C ALA A 41 -3.67 -11.93 -7.81
N LEU A 42 -2.90 -11.15 -7.05
CA LEU A 42 -2.30 -9.92 -7.55
C LEU A 42 -1.34 -10.19 -8.70
N SER A 43 -1.44 -9.39 -9.76
CA SER A 43 -0.40 -9.34 -10.78
C SER A 43 0.85 -8.64 -10.26
N GLY A 44 2.02 -8.93 -10.86
CA GLY A 44 3.26 -8.24 -10.48
C GLY A 44 3.19 -6.73 -10.67
N ASN A 45 2.53 -6.25 -11.73
CA ASN A 45 2.33 -4.83 -11.97
C ASN A 45 1.40 -4.20 -10.93
N ALA A 46 0.32 -4.88 -10.55
CA ALA A 46 -0.57 -4.44 -9.48
C ALA A 46 0.18 -4.33 -8.15
N LEU A 47 1.05 -5.27 -7.85
CA LEU A 47 1.89 -5.22 -6.65
C LEU A 47 2.82 -4.00 -6.64
N LYS A 48 3.46 -3.69 -7.76
CA LYS A 48 4.27 -2.46 -7.88
C LYS A 48 3.45 -1.20 -7.62
N VAL A 49 2.28 -1.12 -8.22
CA VAL A 49 1.35 0.01 -8.04
C VAL A 49 0.90 0.12 -6.59
N TYR A 50 0.56 -1.00 -5.96
CA TYR A 50 0.17 -1.03 -4.55
C TYR A 50 1.28 -0.54 -3.63
N CYS A 51 2.50 -0.98 -3.86
CA CYS A 51 3.66 -0.53 -3.08
C CYS A 51 3.88 0.98 -3.22
N GLU A 52 3.67 1.55 -4.40
CA GLU A 52 3.78 3.00 -4.60
C GLU A 52 2.68 3.78 -3.87
N ILE A 53 1.45 3.28 -3.88
CA ILE A 53 0.35 3.89 -3.11
C ILE A 53 0.67 3.83 -1.60
N CYS A 54 1.13 2.69 -1.12
CA CYS A 54 1.53 2.52 0.29
C CYS A 54 2.67 3.44 0.69
N ARG A 55 3.65 3.66 -0.21
CA ARG A 55 4.76 4.58 0.04
C ARG A 55 4.29 6.02 0.28
N ARG A 56 3.21 6.42 -0.36
CA ARG A 56 2.62 7.76 -0.23
C ARG A 56 1.74 7.93 1.00
N TYR A 57 1.38 6.85 1.66
CA TYR A 57 0.64 6.89 2.90
C TYR A 57 1.54 7.33 4.05
N ASN A 58 1.09 8.33 4.81
CA ASN A 58 1.88 8.94 5.92
C ASN A 58 1.31 8.66 7.32
N GLY A 59 0.33 7.78 7.44
CA GLY A 59 -0.37 7.49 8.70
C GLY A 59 -1.65 8.29 8.92
N ARG A 60 -1.86 9.37 8.15
CA ARG A 60 -3.00 10.31 8.35
C ARG A 60 -3.77 10.63 7.07
N ASN A 61 -3.20 10.38 5.90
CA ASN A 61 -3.74 10.83 4.61
C ASN A 61 -4.52 9.75 3.86
N ASN A 62 -5.08 8.75 4.56
CA ASN A 62 -5.88 7.74 3.89
C ASN A 62 -7.14 8.37 3.27
N GLY A 63 -7.38 8.12 2.00
CA GLY A 63 -8.39 8.79 1.18
C GLY A 63 -7.89 10.05 0.49
N GLN A 64 -6.71 10.54 0.84
CA GLN A 64 -6.06 11.70 0.23
C GLN A 64 -4.71 11.34 -0.41
N ILE A 65 -4.49 10.08 -0.68
CA ILE A 65 -3.28 9.59 -1.34
C ILE A 65 -3.43 9.86 -2.84
N HIS A 66 -2.70 10.85 -3.34
CA HIS A 66 -2.73 11.24 -4.75
C HIS A 66 -1.75 10.42 -5.58
N MET A 67 -2.18 9.95 -6.72
CA MET A 67 -1.31 9.36 -7.73
C MET A 67 -1.99 9.40 -9.10
N SER A 68 -1.35 10.05 -10.06
CA SER A 68 -1.81 9.95 -11.45
C SER A 68 -1.24 8.71 -12.14
N GLN A 69 -1.95 8.22 -13.15
CA GLN A 69 -1.47 7.08 -13.94
C GLN A 69 -0.17 7.39 -14.68
N ALA A 70 -0.03 8.60 -15.20
CA ALA A 70 1.17 9.04 -15.89
C ALA A 70 2.39 9.09 -14.95
N GLU A 71 2.21 9.60 -13.75
CA GLU A 71 3.26 9.66 -12.73
C GLU A 71 3.68 8.25 -12.29
N ALA A 72 2.71 7.38 -12.00
CA ALA A 72 2.98 6.00 -11.63
C ALA A 72 3.72 5.25 -12.76
N ALA A 73 3.30 5.41 -14.00
CA ALA A 73 3.95 4.80 -15.16
C ALA A 73 5.41 5.23 -15.27
N ARG A 74 5.68 6.51 -15.10
CA ARG A 74 7.05 7.06 -15.14
C ARG A 74 7.91 6.54 -13.99
N LEU A 75 7.40 6.57 -12.76
CA LEU A 75 8.16 6.16 -11.57
C LEU A 75 8.41 4.65 -11.50
N LEU A 76 7.44 3.86 -11.94
CA LEU A 76 7.48 2.40 -11.82
C LEU A 76 8.03 1.71 -13.08
N HIS A 77 8.39 2.48 -14.10
CA HIS A 77 8.81 1.94 -15.40
C HIS A 77 7.79 1.00 -16.03
N LEU A 78 6.52 1.42 -16.00
CA LEU A 78 5.39 0.71 -16.58
C LEU A 78 4.71 1.55 -17.67
N GLY A 79 4.00 0.88 -18.57
CA GLY A 79 3.08 1.59 -19.45
C GLY A 79 1.84 2.08 -18.70
N LYS A 80 1.20 3.16 -19.17
CA LYS A 80 -0.04 3.67 -18.56
C LYS A 80 -1.15 2.62 -18.52
N SER A 81 -1.28 1.80 -19.56
CA SER A 81 -2.26 0.71 -19.60
C SER A 81 -1.98 -0.37 -18.56
N SER A 82 -0.70 -0.65 -18.28
CA SER A 82 -0.30 -1.58 -17.22
C SER A 82 -0.62 -1.03 -15.84
N VAL A 83 -0.42 0.26 -15.62
CA VAL A 83 -0.82 0.93 -14.36
C VAL A 83 -2.34 0.87 -14.19
N LYS A 84 -3.10 1.19 -15.22
CA LYS A 84 -4.56 1.14 -15.19
C LYS A 84 -5.07 -0.27 -14.85
N ARG A 85 -4.55 -1.30 -15.51
CA ARG A 85 -4.90 -2.70 -15.20
C ARG A 85 -4.51 -3.09 -13.79
N GLY A 86 -3.37 -2.62 -13.31
CA GLY A 86 -2.94 -2.84 -11.92
C GLY A 86 -3.89 -2.22 -10.92
N LEU A 87 -4.35 -1.00 -11.16
CA LEU A 87 -5.35 -0.32 -10.32
C LEU A 87 -6.69 -1.05 -10.31
N VAL A 88 -7.17 -1.49 -11.48
CA VAL A 88 -8.41 -2.30 -11.59
C VAL A 88 -8.26 -3.59 -10.77
N ASN A 89 -7.14 -4.27 -10.91
CA ASN A 89 -6.86 -5.49 -10.17
C ASN A 89 -6.86 -5.27 -8.65
N LEU A 90 -6.23 -4.19 -8.17
CA LEU A 90 -6.19 -3.84 -6.75
C LEU A 90 -7.58 -3.51 -6.19
N VAL A 91 -8.42 -2.84 -6.95
CA VAL A 91 -9.80 -2.52 -6.55
C VAL A 91 -10.65 -3.79 -6.51
N GLU A 92 -10.58 -4.63 -7.53
CA GLU A 92 -11.33 -5.89 -7.60
C GLU A 92 -10.97 -6.84 -6.46
N LEU A 93 -9.69 -6.90 -6.09
CA LEU A 93 -9.21 -7.76 -5.01
C LEU A 93 -9.45 -7.16 -3.61
N GLY A 94 -9.86 -5.91 -3.52
CA GLY A 94 -10.24 -5.27 -2.26
C GLY A 94 -9.09 -4.65 -1.46
N PHE A 95 -7.93 -4.38 -2.08
CA PHE A 95 -6.79 -3.75 -1.41
C PHE A 95 -6.90 -2.23 -1.35
N ILE A 96 -7.50 -1.62 -2.35
CA ILE A 96 -7.71 -0.18 -2.45
C ILE A 96 -9.13 0.15 -2.88
N LYS A 97 -9.52 1.39 -2.59
CA LYS A 97 -10.71 2.04 -3.15
C LYS A 97 -10.32 3.39 -3.72
N TYR A 98 -11.10 3.88 -4.67
CA TYR A 98 -11.03 5.28 -5.04
C TYR A 98 -11.79 6.14 -4.03
N ALA A 99 -11.12 7.15 -3.46
CA ALA A 99 -11.81 8.25 -2.80
C ALA A 99 -12.33 9.23 -3.84
N HIS A 100 -11.51 9.51 -4.87
CA HIS A 100 -11.86 10.31 -6.04
C HIS A 100 -11.15 9.72 -7.27
N LYS A 101 -11.87 9.56 -8.37
CA LYS A 101 -11.33 8.93 -9.59
C LYS A 101 -10.40 9.84 -10.42
N GLY A 102 -10.27 11.09 -10.01
CA GLY A 102 -9.53 12.08 -10.77
C GLY A 102 -10.35 12.69 -11.90
N SER A 103 -9.86 13.77 -12.47
CA SER A 103 -10.48 14.48 -13.58
C SER A 103 -9.41 14.95 -14.55
N PHE A 104 -9.51 14.52 -15.80
CA PHE A 104 -8.62 14.98 -16.86
C PHE A 104 -8.78 16.48 -17.12
N TYR A 105 -10.02 16.96 -17.22
CA TYR A 105 -10.33 18.38 -17.46
C TYR A 105 -10.04 19.25 -16.25
N GLY A 106 -10.27 18.75 -15.02
CA GLY A 106 -9.93 19.45 -13.80
C GLY A 106 -8.47 19.31 -13.37
N ARG A 107 -7.66 18.57 -14.11
CA ARG A 107 -6.24 18.24 -13.79
C ARG A 107 -6.04 17.69 -12.39
N MET A 108 -7.02 16.95 -11.90
CA MET A 108 -6.97 16.32 -10.59
C MET A 108 -6.51 14.87 -10.71
N ALA A 109 -5.46 14.52 -9.99
CA ALA A 109 -5.06 13.13 -9.83
C ALA A 109 -6.11 12.35 -9.03
N ALA A 110 -6.22 11.04 -9.30
CA ALA A 110 -7.02 10.16 -8.46
C ALA A 110 -6.50 10.12 -7.03
N THR A 111 -7.40 9.95 -6.09
CA THR A 111 -7.06 9.71 -4.68
C THR A 111 -7.55 8.35 -4.23
N PHE A 112 -6.78 7.73 -3.34
CA PHE A 112 -6.97 6.33 -2.96
C PHE A 112 -7.18 6.16 -1.46
N ILE A 113 -7.92 5.13 -1.12
CA ILE A 113 -8.11 4.61 0.23
C ILE A 113 -7.44 3.25 0.31
N LEU A 114 -6.55 3.07 1.28
CA LEU A 114 -6.02 1.75 1.65
C LEU A 114 -7.02 1.06 2.58
N THR A 115 -7.49 -0.13 2.20
CA THR A 115 -8.51 -0.85 2.97
C THR A 115 -7.99 -1.49 4.25
N ASP A 116 -6.67 -1.65 4.36
CA ASP A 116 -6.00 -2.16 5.56
C ASP A 116 -5.62 -1.06 6.58
N LYS A 117 -6.05 0.18 6.32
CA LYS A 117 -5.83 1.33 7.19
C LYS A 117 -7.14 2.01 7.53
N SER A 118 -7.19 2.65 8.70
CA SER A 118 -8.34 3.45 9.10
C SER A 118 -8.57 4.62 8.13
N HIS A 119 -9.82 4.99 7.93
CA HIS A 119 -10.24 6.08 7.07
C HIS A 119 -11.36 6.87 7.72
N GLU A 120 -11.19 8.18 7.88
CA GLU A 120 -12.18 9.10 8.47
C GLU A 120 -12.74 8.61 9.82
N GLY A 121 -11.88 8.07 10.68
CA GLY A 121 -12.27 7.54 11.99
C GLY A 121 -12.93 6.16 11.96
N HIS A 122 -13.11 5.57 10.79
CA HIS A 122 -13.61 4.21 10.64
C HIS A 122 -12.47 3.19 10.66
N ASN A 123 -12.74 2.01 11.20
CA ASN A 123 -11.80 0.91 11.20
C ASN A 123 -11.45 0.44 9.78
N PRO A 124 -10.28 -0.17 9.58
CA PRO A 124 -9.94 -0.80 8.30
C PRO A 124 -11.02 -1.78 7.85
N THR A 125 -11.42 -1.68 6.60
CA THR A 125 -12.46 -2.57 6.04
C THR A 125 -11.92 -3.92 5.62
N ASN A 126 -10.62 -3.99 5.29
CA ASN A 126 -9.92 -5.22 4.89
C ASN A 126 -10.71 -6.08 3.87
N GLU A 127 -11.24 -5.46 2.85
CA GLU A 127 -12.10 -6.12 1.86
C GLU A 127 -11.40 -7.25 1.13
N TRP A 128 -10.06 -7.21 1.04
CA TRP A 128 -9.24 -8.29 0.48
C TRP A 128 -9.43 -9.63 1.20
N LEU A 129 -9.85 -9.64 2.47
CA LEU A 129 -10.13 -10.86 3.23
C LEU A 129 -11.33 -11.65 2.69
N GLN A 130 -12.26 -10.97 2.05
CA GLN A 130 -13.52 -11.57 1.57
C GLN A 130 -13.41 -12.10 0.15
N TRP A 131 -12.39 -11.63 -0.60
CA TRP A 131 -12.23 -12.06 -1.98
C TRP A 131 -11.88 -13.56 -2.06
N ARG A 132 -12.52 -14.24 -3.02
CA ARG A 132 -12.25 -15.65 -3.33
C ARG A 132 -12.11 -15.81 -4.83
N PRO A 133 -11.18 -16.67 -5.29
CA PRO A 133 -11.06 -16.95 -6.70
C PRO A 133 -12.33 -17.64 -7.22
N PRO A 134 -12.69 -17.42 -8.50
CA PRO A 134 -13.72 -18.19 -9.16
C PRO A 134 -13.42 -19.70 -9.05
N GLU A 135 -14.44 -20.53 -8.99
CA GLU A 135 -14.28 -21.98 -8.82
C GLU A 135 -13.37 -22.61 -9.88
N SER A 136 -13.41 -22.10 -11.11
CA SER A 136 -12.54 -22.52 -12.20
C SER A 136 -11.05 -22.27 -11.97
N ARG A 137 -10.70 -21.36 -11.04
CA ARG A 137 -9.33 -20.98 -10.71
C ARG A 137 -8.92 -21.41 -9.30
N ARG A 138 -9.80 -22.07 -8.55
CA ARG A 138 -9.42 -22.65 -7.27
C ARG A 138 -8.43 -23.76 -7.52
N TYR A 139 -7.26 -23.65 -6.91
CA TYR A 139 -6.28 -24.71 -6.94
C TYR A 139 -6.94 -25.97 -6.32
N ARG A 140 -7.23 -26.95 -7.15
CA ARG A 140 -7.51 -28.30 -6.67
C ARG A 140 -6.16 -28.84 -6.19
N GLY A 141 -5.89 -28.71 -4.91
CA GLY A 141 -4.74 -29.37 -4.30
C GLY A 141 -4.76 -30.82 -4.74
N ARG A 142 -3.67 -31.31 -5.31
CA ARG A 142 -3.49 -32.76 -5.40
C ARG A 142 -3.53 -33.23 -3.96
N GLU A 143 -4.56 -33.96 -3.61
CA GLU A 143 -4.51 -34.78 -2.41
C GLU A 143 -3.32 -35.71 -2.59
N VAL A 144 -2.36 -35.51 -1.70
CA VAL A 144 -1.18 -36.35 -1.64
C VAL A 144 -1.53 -37.57 -0.80
#